data_1b4e368c546817d5d16047aff370b076
#
_entry.id   1b4e368c546817d5d16047aff370b076
#
_cell.length_a   1.000
_cell.length_b   1.000
_cell.length_c   1.000
_cell.angle_alpha   90.00
_cell.angle_beta   90.00
_cell.angle_gamma   90.00
#
_symmetry.space_group_name_H-M   'P 1'
#
loop_
_entity.id
_entity.type
_entity.pdbx_description
1 polymer ?
#
loop_
_entity_poly.entity_id
_entity_poly.type
_entity_poly.pdbx_seq_one_letter_code
_entity_poly.pdbx_strand_id
1 'polypeptide(L)'
;MFHLQDWFPVLLSIRVAFIVVFIVAFLGLPLARFMARNNFYGKDVLEALITLPLVLPPSVIGYGLLILIGKNSLIGQYLNSMGITIIFTWWAVVLASTVVAFPLMYQSAKGAFLSVDVDYEKAARTLGASEIRIFFTITLPLAWPGIIAGLVLSFARALGEFGATLMVAGNIPGQTQTIPLAIYFAVAAGDDVTARTLVAIITVFSFIVIYWVNRWSKKQKR
;
A
#
# COMPACT_ATOMS: atom_id res chain seq x y z
N MET A 1 23.03 -20.24 -13.26
CA MET A 1 23.01 -19.06 -14.16
C MET A 1 21.63 -18.43 -14.02
N PHE A 2 21.51 -17.17 -13.60
CA PHE A 2 20.24 -16.49 -13.41
C PHE A 2 19.64 -16.20 -14.80
N HIS A 3 18.47 -16.77 -15.12
CA HIS A 3 17.82 -16.62 -16.42
C HIS A 3 16.88 -15.42 -16.45
N LEU A 4 16.49 -14.94 -17.64
CA LEU A 4 15.53 -13.82 -17.78
C LEU A 4 14.19 -14.08 -17.09
N GLN A 5 13.77 -15.33 -16.93
CA GLN A 5 12.57 -15.72 -16.18
C GLN A 5 12.69 -15.46 -14.66
N ASP A 6 13.92 -15.42 -14.13
CA ASP A 6 14.19 -15.20 -12.70
C ASP A 6 13.97 -13.74 -12.28
N TRP A 7 13.91 -12.80 -13.25
CA TRP A 7 13.62 -11.40 -13.00
C TRP A 7 12.14 -11.07 -12.91
N PHE A 8 11.26 -11.97 -13.33
CA PHE A 8 9.82 -11.73 -13.30
C PHE A 8 9.29 -11.38 -11.89
N PRO A 9 9.65 -12.10 -10.81
CA PRO A 9 9.22 -11.76 -9.45
C PRO A 9 9.65 -10.36 -9.04
N VAL A 10 10.85 -9.92 -9.44
CA VAL A 10 11.38 -8.58 -9.13
C VAL A 10 10.56 -7.50 -9.83
N LEU A 11 10.35 -7.66 -11.14
CA LEU A 11 9.57 -6.70 -11.92
C LEU A 11 8.12 -6.62 -11.46
N LEU A 12 7.50 -7.78 -11.20
CA LEU A 12 6.12 -7.83 -10.70
C LEU A 12 5.99 -7.15 -9.34
N SER A 13 6.89 -7.44 -8.38
CA SER A 13 6.84 -6.85 -7.04
C SER A 13 6.99 -5.35 -7.07
N ILE A 14 7.93 -4.82 -7.86
CA ILE A 14 8.12 -3.39 -8.03
C ILE A 14 6.89 -2.75 -8.69
N ARG A 15 6.39 -3.33 -9.77
CA ARG A 15 5.20 -2.85 -10.47
C ARG A 15 3.98 -2.81 -9.53
N VAL A 16 3.74 -3.88 -8.80
CA VAL A 16 2.64 -3.97 -7.82
C VAL A 16 2.80 -2.91 -6.75
N ALA A 17 3.99 -2.77 -6.15
CA ALA A 17 4.23 -1.79 -5.10
C ALA A 17 3.96 -0.34 -5.56
N PHE A 18 4.37 0.05 -6.77
CA PHE A 18 4.06 1.38 -7.32
C PHE A 18 2.55 1.58 -7.56
N ILE A 19 1.86 0.59 -8.12
CA ILE A 19 0.41 0.67 -8.34
C ILE A 19 -0.33 0.78 -7.00
N VAL A 20 0.06 -0.03 -6.02
CA VAL A 20 -0.51 0.01 -4.67
C VAL A 20 -0.32 1.38 -4.04
N VAL A 21 0.90 1.95 -4.08
CA VAL A 21 1.18 3.29 -3.54
C VAL A 21 0.30 4.34 -4.20
N PHE A 22 0.12 4.27 -5.51
CA PHE A 22 -0.79 5.18 -6.22
C PHE A 22 -2.23 5.04 -5.74
N ILE A 23 -2.74 3.80 -5.62
CA ILE A 23 -4.11 3.53 -5.16
C ILE A 23 -4.31 4.00 -3.71
N VAL A 24 -3.40 3.64 -2.79
CA VAL A 24 -3.53 4.02 -1.38
C VAL A 24 -3.36 5.52 -1.16
N ALA A 25 -2.57 6.20 -1.98
CA ALA A 25 -2.47 7.66 -1.96
C ALA A 25 -3.76 8.30 -2.47
N PHE A 26 -4.25 7.85 -3.63
CA PHE A 26 -5.44 8.40 -4.26
C PHE A 26 -6.69 8.26 -3.37
N LEU A 27 -6.87 7.12 -2.71
CA LEU A 27 -8.01 6.88 -1.83
C LEU A 27 -7.74 7.34 -0.38
N GLY A 28 -6.52 7.13 0.11
CA GLY A 28 -6.16 7.38 1.50
C GLY A 28 -5.99 8.85 1.84
N LEU A 29 -5.44 9.68 0.94
CA LEU A 29 -5.25 11.11 1.22
C LEU A 29 -6.58 11.87 1.42
N PRO A 30 -7.57 11.75 0.51
CA PRO A 30 -8.86 12.40 0.72
C PRO A 30 -9.57 11.89 1.98
N LEU A 31 -9.54 10.58 2.21
CA LEU A 31 -10.15 9.97 3.39
C LEU A 31 -9.46 10.45 4.68
N ALA A 32 -8.13 10.46 4.72
CA ALA A 32 -7.35 10.96 5.85
C ALA A 32 -7.63 12.44 6.14
N ARG A 33 -7.72 13.29 5.10
CA ARG A 33 -8.07 14.70 5.22
C ARG A 33 -9.48 14.87 5.78
N PHE A 34 -10.45 14.12 5.24
CA PHE A 34 -11.83 14.15 5.71
C PHE A 34 -11.92 13.75 7.19
N MET A 35 -11.28 12.64 7.57
CA MET A 35 -11.26 12.14 8.96
C MET A 35 -10.48 13.05 9.92
N ALA A 36 -9.45 13.76 9.45
CA ALA A 36 -8.69 14.69 10.26
C ALA A 36 -9.47 15.95 10.64
N ARG A 37 -10.39 16.41 9.76
CA ARG A 37 -11.07 17.71 9.94
C ARG A 37 -12.53 17.61 10.36
N ASN A 38 -13.13 16.42 10.26
CA ASN A 38 -14.54 16.23 10.58
C ASN A 38 -14.72 15.32 11.79
N ASN A 39 -15.70 15.67 12.62
CA ASN A 39 -16.21 14.82 13.69
C ASN A 39 -17.66 14.46 13.35
N PHE A 40 -17.97 13.16 13.33
CA PHE A 40 -19.30 12.64 13.06
C PHE A 40 -19.53 11.36 13.86
N TYR A 41 -20.81 11.00 14.02
CA TYR A 41 -21.18 9.77 14.72
C TYR A 41 -20.67 8.54 13.95
N GLY A 42 -20.01 7.60 14.67
CA GLY A 42 -19.44 6.40 14.04
C GLY A 42 -18.02 6.57 13.48
N LYS A 43 -17.38 7.74 13.64
CA LYS A 43 -15.99 7.99 13.20
C LYS A 43 -15.02 6.94 13.73
N ASP A 44 -15.10 6.64 15.03
CA ASP A 44 -14.18 5.69 15.68
C ASP A 44 -14.34 4.27 15.15
N VAL A 45 -15.58 3.87 14.82
CA VAL A 45 -15.84 2.58 14.19
C VAL A 45 -15.24 2.51 12.80
N LEU A 46 -15.41 3.57 12.00
CA LEU A 46 -14.82 3.63 10.66
C LEU A 46 -13.30 3.62 10.73
N GLU A 47 -12.69 4.35 11.68
CA GLU A 47 -11.24 4.30 11.91
C GLU A 47 -10.75 2.92 12.32
N ALA A 48 -11.47 2.25 13.21
CA ALA A 48 -11.16 0.87 13.59
C ALA A 48 -11.21 -0.07 12.38
N LEU A 49 -12.22 0.03 11.52
CA LEU A 49 -12.33 -0.78 10.30
C LEU A 49 -11.18 -0.49 9.31
N ILE A 50 -10.82 0.78 9.11
CA ILE A 50 -9.71 1.18 8.23
C ILE A 50 -8.38 0.62 8.75
N THR A 51 -8.18 0.62 10.06
CA THR A 51 -6.92 0.21 10.69
C THR A 51 -6.84 -1.27 11.04
N LEU A 52 -7.96 -1.97 10.98
CA LEU A 52 -8.05 -3.40 11.30
C LEU A 52 -7.02 -4.28 10.57
N PRO A 53 -6.70 -4.04 9.28
CA PRO A 53 -5.68 -4.83 8.57
C PRO A 53 -4.26 -4.73 9.16
N LEU A 54 -3.95 -3.77 10.03
CA LEU A 54 -2.64 -3.73 10.71
C LEU A 54 -2.52 -4.76 11.83
N VAL A 55 -3.63 -5.12 12.44
CA VAL A 55 -3.67 -6.03 13.59
C VAL A 55 -3.91 -7.47 13.16
N LEU A 56 -4.69 -7.66 12.10
CA LEU A 56 -5.01 -8.98 11.60
C LEU A 56 -3.80 -9.64 10.91
N PRO A 57 -3.57 -10.95 11.12
CA PRO A 57 -2.60 -11.69 10.33
C PRO A 57 -2.89 -11.57 8.83
N PRO A 58 -1.88 -11.40 7.97
CA PRO A 58 -2.09 -11.27 6.53
C PRO A 58 -2.87 -12.44 5.89
N SER A 59 -2.72 -13.65 6.42
CA SER A 59 -3.50 -14.82 5.98
C SER A 59 -5.00 -14.67 6.24
N VAL A 60 -5.38 -14.04 7.37
CA VAL A 60 -6.79 -13.76 7.69
C VAL A 60 -7.38 -12.74 6.71
N ILE A 61 -6.59 -11.71 6.37
CA ILE A 61 -6.99 -10.72 5.35
C ILE A 61 -7.17 -11.42 3.99
N GLY A 62 -6.19 -12.25 3.59
CA GLY A 62 -6.27 -12.99 2.34
C GLY A 62 -7.49 -13.92 2.27
N TYR A 63 -7.79 -14.64 3.36
CA TYR A 63 -8.98 -15.48 3.44
C TYR A 63 -10.27 -14.64 3.40
N GLY A 64 -10.31 -13.52 4.10
CA GLY A 64 -11.42 -12.57 4.02
C GLY A 64 -11.69 -12.07 2.60
N LEU A 65 -10.62 -11.74 1.86
CA LEU A 65 -10.72 -11.38 0.46
C LEU A 65 -11.25 -12.54 -0.41
N LEU A 66 -10.83 -13.78 -0.14
CA LEU A 66 -11.38 -14.96 -0.84
C LEU A 66 -12.87 -15.11 -0.59
N ILE A 67 -13.36 -14.88 0.63
CA ILE A 67 -14.79 -14.91 0.94
C ILE A 67 -15.53 -13.81 0.20
N LEU A 68 -14.95 -12.61 0.09
CA LEU A 68 -15.61 -11.44 -0.51
C LEU A 68 -15.64 -11.49 -2.04
N ILE A 69 -14.54 -11.89 -2.68
CA ILE A 69 -14.38 -11.81 -4.15
C ILE A 69 -14.07 -13.16 -4.83
N GLY A 70 -14.05 -14.25 -4.05
CA GLY A 70 -13.89 -15.60 -4.59
C GLY A 70 -15.02 -15.99 -5.52
N LYS A 71 -14.82 -16.99 -6.37
CA LYS A 71 -15.79 -17.41 -7.40
C LYS A 71 -17.19 -17.74 -6.86
N ASN A 72 -17.28 -18.16 -5.60
CA ASN A 72 -18.54 -18.53 -4.95
C ASN A 72 -19.20 -17.36 -4.20
N SER A 73 -18.55 -16.19 -4.11
CA SER A 73 -19.12 -15.00 -3.48
C SER A 73 -20.09 -14.28 -4.42
N LEU A 74 -21.00 -13.47 -3.87
CA LEU A 74 -21.92 -12.64 -4.68
C LEU A 74 -21.13 -11.68 -5.60
N ILE A 75 -20.09 -11.03 -5.06
CA ILE A 75 -19.24 -10.12 -5.83
C ILE A 75 -18.47 -10.89 -6.89
N GLY A 76 -17.89 -12.03 -6.55
CA GLY A 76 -17.13 -12.85 -7.49
C GLY A 76 -18.00 -13.41 -8.62
N GLN A 77 -19.24 -13.85 -8.33
CA GLN A 77 -20.19 -14.29 -9.35
C GLN A 77 -20.58 -13.15 -10.30
N TYR A 78 -20.84 -11.96 -9.76
CA TYR A 78 -21.14 -10.78 -10.57
C TYR A 78 -19.97 -10.39 -11.47
N LEU A 79 -18.75 -10.34 -10.94
CA LEU A 79 -17.55 -10.08 -11.74
C LEU A 79 -17.33 -11.14 -12.83
N ASN A 80 -17.54 -12.41 -12.48
CA ASN A 80 -17.38 -13.51 -13.41
C ASN A 80 -18.43 -13.48 -14.54
N SER A 81 -19.64 -13.01 -14.28
CA SER A 81 -20.67 -12.78 -15.31
C SER A 81 -20.28 -11.69 -16.31
N MET A 82 -19.38 -10.78 -15.91
CA MET A 82 -18.79 -9.74 -16.77
C MET A 82 -17.48 -10.21 -17.42
N GLY A 83 -17.08 -11.49 -17.27
CA GLY A 83 -15.82 -12.03 -17.78
C GLY A 83 -14.58 -11.60 -16.99
N ILE A 84 -14.75 -11.01 -15.79
CA ILE A 84 -13.65 -10.51 -14.96
C ILE A 84 -13.37 -11.53 -13.85
N THR A 85 -12.16 -12.12 -13.87
CA THR A 85 -11.64 -12.95 -12.79
C THR A 85 -10.48 -12.23 -12.12
N ILE A 86 -10.57 -12.02 -10.80
CA ILE A 86 -9.51 -11.35 -10.01
C ILE A 86 -8.60 -12.40 -9.35
N ILE A 87 -9.18 -13.43 -8.75
CA ILE A 87 -8.46 -14.48 -8.02
C ILE A 87 -7.48 -15.21 -8.97
N PHE A 88 -6.28 -15.53 -8.45
CA PHE A 88 -5.17 -16.11 -9.21
C PHE A 88 -4.65 -15.27 -10.37
N THR A 89 -4.83 -13.95 -10.29
CA THR A 89 -4.22 -12.99 -11.23
C THR A 89 -3.30 -12.02 -10.51
N TRP A 90 -2.50 -11.27 -11.24
CA TRP A 90 -1.68 -10.21 -10.67
C TRP A 90 -2.51 -9.07 -10.04
N TRP A 91 -3.79 -8.91 -10.46
CA TRP A 91 -4.73 -7.98 -9.80
C TRP A 91 -5.09 -8.40 -8.38
N ALA A 92 -5.13 -9.71 -8.09
CA ALA A 92 -5.29 -10.20 -6.72
C ALA A 92 -4.10 -9.81 -5.85
N VAL A 93 -2.87 -9.82 -6.41
CA VAL A 93 -1.66 -9.33 -5.72
C VAL A 93 -1.81 -7.85 -5.38
N VAL A 94 -2.23 -7.02 -6.34
CA VAL A 94 -2.47 -5.58 -6.13
C VAL A 94 -3.53 -5.36 -5.06
N LEU A 95 -4.64 -6.07 -5.13
CA LEU A 95 -5.73 -5.92 -4.16
C LEU A 95 -5.31 -6.30 -2.74
N ALA A 96 -4.69 -7.46 -2.57
CA ALA A 96 -4.19 -7.91 -1.27
C ALA A 96 -3.19 -6.92 -0.66
N SER A 97 -2.21 -6.51 -1.46
CA SER A 97 -1.20 -5.54 -1.04
C SER A 97 -1.81 -4.16 -0.73
N THR A 98 -2.85 -3.73 -1.48
CA THR A 98 -3.56 -2.47 -1.22
C THR A 98 -4.26 -2.51 0.13
N VAL A 99 -5.02 -3.56 0.44
CA VAL A 99 -5.75 -3.67 1.71
C VAL A 99 -4.80 -3.64 2.89
N VAL A 100 -3.65 -4.30 2.79
CA VAL A 100 -2.66 -4.37 3.88
C VAL A 100 -1.84 -3.10 4.01
N ALA A 101 -1.56 -2.38 2.92
CA ALA A 101 -0.78 -1.15 2.93
C ALA A 101 -1.64 0.11 3.23
N PHE A 102 -2.94 0.06 2.96
CA PHE A 102 -3.85 1.19 3.08
C PHE A 102 -3.84 1.86 4.46
N PRO A 103 -3.92 1.13 5.58
CA PRO A 103 -3.88 1.75 6.91
C PRO A 103 -2.64 2.59 7.18
N LEU A 104 -1.47 2.18 6.66
CA LEU A 104 -0.21 2.90 6.86
C LEU A 104 -0.25 4.28 6.18
N MET A 105 -0.75 4.33 4.94
CA MET A 105 -0.95 5.59 4.24
C MET A 105 -1.96 6.47 4.96
N TYR A 106 -3.11 5.89 5.32
CA TYR A 106 -4.18 6.60 6.02
C TYR A 106 -3.70 7.22 7.33
N GLN A 107 -3.07 6.44 8.22
CA GLN A 107 -2.61 6.94 9.52
C GLN A 107 -1.53 8.00 9.38
N SER A 108 -0.54 7.79 8.50
CA SER A 108 0.52 8.76 8.26
C SER A 108 -0.03 10.08 7.71
N ALA A 109 -0.92 10.02 6.74
CA ALA A 109 -1.55 11.19 6.15
C ALA A 109 -2.47 11.90 7.16
N LYS A 110 -3.28 11.15 7.92
CA LYS A 110 -4.14 11.73 8.97
C LYS A 110 -3.32 12.45 10.02
N GLY A 111 -2.25 11.83 10.53
CA GLY A 111 -1.34 12.47 11.49
C GLY A 111 -0.70 13.74 10.93
N ALA A 112 -0.29 13.70 9.65
CA ALA A 112 0.26 14.86 8.95
C ALA A 112 -0.77 16.00 8.81
N PHE A 113 -2.01 15.71 8.44
CA PHE A 113 -3.06 16.73 8.38
C PHE A 113 -3.46 17.29 9.74
N LEU A 114 -3.42 16.47 10.79
CA LEU A 114 -3.68 16.93 12.17
C LEU A 114 -2.56 17.82 12.73
N SER A 115 -1.32 17.64 12.27
CA SER A 115 -0.19 18.48 12.68
C SER A 115 -0.18 19.88 12.05
N VAL A 116 -0.99 20.12 11.02
CA VAL A 116 -1.15 21.45 10.42
C VAL A 116 -2.06 22.29 11.30
N ASP A 117 -1.53 23.41 11.80
CA ASP A 117 -2.30 24.33 12.63
C ASP A 117 -3.49 24.91 11.86
N VAL A 118 -4.66 24.76 12.45
CA VAL A 118 -5.94 25.22 11.86
C VAL A 118 -5.96 26.74 11.69
N ASP A 119 -5.19 27.49 12.44
CA ASP A 119 -5.20 28.96 12.36
C ASP A 119 -4.60 29.48 11.05
N TYR A 120 -3.67 28.72 10.41
CA TYR A 120 -3.24 29.06 9.05
C TYR A 120 -4.39 28.96 8.05
N GLU A 121 -5.23 27.93 8.16
CA GLU A 121 -6.39 27.76 7.27
C GLU A 121 -7.44 28.84 7.53
N LYS A 122 -7.70 29.19 8.79
CA LYS A 122 -8.63 30.27 9.18
C LYS A 122 -8.17 31.64 8.67
N ALA A 123 -6.88 31.96 8.85
CA ALA A 123 -6.31 33.22 8.37
C ALA A 123 -6.45 33.34 6.84
N ALA A 124 -6.19 32.28 6.10
CA ALA A 124 -6.37 32.28 4.66
C ALA A 124 -7.83 32.46 4.22
N ARG A 125 -8.80 31.87 4.95
CA ARG A 125 -10.23 32.10 4.72
C ARG A 125 -10.62 33.56 4.93
N THR A 126 -10.10 34.19 5.96
CA THR A 126 -10.35 35.61 6.24
C THR A 126 -9.83 36.51 5.10
N LEU A 127 -8.76 36.09 4.41
CA LEU A 127 -8.22 36.75 3.24
C LEU A 127 -8.95 36.39 1.93
N GLY A 128 -10.07 35.66 1.99
CA GLY A 128 -10.89 35.31 0.85
C GLY A 128 -10.39 34.12 0.01
N ALA A 129 -9.43 33.31 0.51
CA ALA A 129 -8.96 32.14 -0.21
C ALA A 129 -10.02 31.02 -0.20
N SER A 130 -10.24 30.38 -1.36
CA SER A 130 -11.12 29.21 -1.46
C SER A 130 -10.53 27.97 -0.77
N GLU A 131 -11.36 27.03 -0.34
CA GLU A 131 -10.92 25.78 0.34
C GLU A 131 -9.94 24.97 -0.51
N ILE A 132 -10.15 24.93 -1.83
CA ILE A 132 -9.24 24.25 -2.76
C ILE A 132 -7.87 24.95 -2.76
N ARG A 133 -7.84 26.28 -2.78
CA ARG A 133 -6.60 27.04 -2.73
C ARG A 133 -5.88 26.83 -1.41
N ILE A 134 -6.59 26.90 -0.26
CA ILE A 134 -6.03 26.63 1.07
C ILE A 134 -5.42 25.24 1.12
N PHE A 135 -6.14 24.24 0.61
CA PHE A 135 -5.62 22.86 0.60
C PHE A 135 -4.31 22.74 -0.16
N PHE A 136 -4.22 23.22 -1.37
CA PHE A 136 -3.02 23.06 -2.20
C PHE A 136 -1.87 23.99 -1.83
N THR A 137 -2.15 25.17 -1.25
CA THR A 137 -1.11 26.18 -0.95
C THR A 137 -0.64 26.17 0.50
N ILE A 138 -1.43 25.64 1.42
CA ILE A 138 -1.13 25.64 2.87
C ILE A 138 -1.13 24.21 3.43
N THR A 139 -2.28 23.55 3.40
CA THR A 139 -2.45 22.28 4.11
C THR A 139 -1.57 21.17 3.53
N LEU A 140 -1.61 20.97 2.22
CA LEU A 140 -0.84 19.92 1.56
C LEU A 140 0.68 20.13 1.66
N PRO A 141 1.24 21.33 1.41
CA PRO A 141 2.67 21.58 1.60
C PRO A 141 3.15 21.37 3.03
N LEU A 142 2.39 21.82 4.04
CA LEU A 142 2.74 21.64 5.44
C LEU A 142 2.63 20.17 5.89
N ALA A 143 1.66 19.42 5.37
CA ALA A 143 1.50 17.98 5.64
C ALA A 143 2.45 17.09 4.82
N TRP A 144 3.13 17.63 3.80
CA TRP A 144 3.91 16.88 2.82
C TRP A 144 4.94 15.91 3.43
N PRO A 145 5.73 16.29 4.46
CA PRO A 145 6.70 15.37 5.05
C PRO A 145 6.07 14.09 5.62
N GLY A 146 4.91 14.20 6.27
CA GLY A 146 4.21 13.04 6.80
C GLY A 146 3.51 12.22 5.71
N ILE A 147 3.04 12.86 4.64
CA ILE A 147 2.49 12.18 3.47
C ILE A 147 3.58 11.34 2.79
N ILE A 148 4.77 11.89 2.59
CA ILE A 148 5.91 11.13 2.04
C ILE A 148 6.26 9.93 2.93
N ALA A 149 6.29 10.11 4.24
CA ALA A 149 6.51 8.99 5.16
C ALA A 149 5.46 7.88 4.95
N GLY A 150 4.19 8.24 4.80
CA GLY A 150 3.10 7.30 4.49
C GLY A 150 3.28 6.58 3.16
N LEU A 151 3.68 7.29 2.11
CA LEU A 151 3.96 6.69 0.78
C LEU A 151 5.08 5.64 0.87
N VAL A 152 6.17 5.97 1.58
CA VAL A 152 7.31 5.06 1.75
C VAL A 152 6.95 3.83 2.57
N LEU A 153 6.25 4.02 3.67
CA LEU A 153 5.79 2.90 4.51
C LEU A 153 4.84 1.98 3.74
N SER A 154 3.92 2.55 2.96
CA SER A 154 3.00 1.79 2.12
C SER A 154 3.72 1.04 1.00
N PHE A 155 4.74 1.66 0.38
CA PHE A 155 5.58 1.02 -0.61
C PHE A 155 6.33 -0.19 -0.02
N ALA A 156 7.01 0.02 1.11
CA ALA A 156 7.75 -1.05 1.79
C ALA A 156 6.82 -2.20 2.20
N ARG A 157 5.62 -1.87 2.70
CA ARG A 157 4.62 -2.86 3.09
C ARG A 157 4.08 -3.66 1.91
N ALA A 158 3.82 -2.99 0.79
CA ALA A 158 3.34 -3.64 -0.43
C ALA A 158 4.42 -4.54 -1.07
N LEU A 159 5.68 -4.08 -1.06
CA LEU A 159 6.81 -4.83 -1.61
C LEU A 159 7.07 -6.15 -0.84
N GLY A 160 6.89 -6.12 0.49
CA GLY A 160 7.09 -7.27 1.37
C GLY A 160 5.81 -8.09 1.62
N GLU A 161 4.71 -7.87 0.87
CA GLU A 161 3.49 -8.64 1.09
C GLU A 161 3.63 -10.08 0.61
N PHE A 162 3.26 -11.01 1.50
CA PHE A 162 3.38 -12.45 1.26
C PHE A 162 2.07 -13.19 1.56
N GLY A 163 1.59 -13.11 2.80
CA GLY A 163 0.55 -13.98 3.33
C GLY A 163 -0.81 -13.80 2.68
N ALA A 164 -1.27 -12.54 2.52
CA ALA A 164 -2.53 -12.27 1.85
C ALA A 164 -2.42 -12.57 0.35
N THR A 165 -1.28 -12.26 -0.27
CA THR A 165 -1.01 -12.56 -1.67
C THR A 165 -1.04 -14.06 -1.96
N LEU A 166 -0.39 -14.87 -1.12
CA LEU A 166 -0.39 -16.33 -1.27
C LEU A 166 -1.82 -16.90 -1.28
N MET A 167 -2.69 -16.36 -0.41
CA MET A 167 -4.08 -16.83 -0.30
C MET A 167 -4.93 -16.50 -1.53
N VAL A 168 -4.80 -15.29 -2.09
CA VAL A 168 -5.72 -14.83 -3.16
C VAL A 168 -5.14 -14.98 -4.57
N ALA A 169 -3.82 -14.96 -4.72
CA ALA A 169 -3.14 -15.00 -6.02
C ALA A 169 -2.36 -16.30 -6.26
N GLY A 170 -2.06 -17.05 -5.18
CA GLY A 170 -1.23 -18.25 -5.26
C GLY A 170 0.21 -17.93 -5.66
N ASN A 171 0.94 -18.97 -6.05
CA ASN A 171 2.31 -18.86 -6.59
C ASN A 171 2.35 -19.41 -8.02
N ILE A 172 2.06 -18.57 -9.00
CA ILE A 172 2.07 -18.95 -10.42
C ILE A 172 3.26 -18.27 -11.08
N PRO A 173 4.34 -19.01 -11.42
CA PRO A 173 5.50 -18.48 -12.12
C PRO A 173 5.10 -17.74 -13.40
N GLY A 174 5.68 -16.57 -13.63
CA GLY A 174 5.36 -15.73 -14.79
C GLY A 174 4.00 -15.01 -14.73
N GLN A 175 3.23 -15.12 -13.63
CA GLN A 175 1.92 -14.45 -13.49
C GLN A 175 1.72 -13.75 -12.16
N THR A 176 1.84 -14.46 -11.03
CA THR A 176 1.53 -13.92 -9.70
C THR A 176 2.69 -14.02 -8.72
N GLN A 177 3.78 -14.65 -9.11
CA GLN A 177 4.93 -14.88 -8.25
C GLN A 177 5.66 -13.56 -7.94
N THR A 178 5.50 -13.06 -6.71
CA THR A 178 6.26 -11.92 -6.17
C THR A 178 7.59 -12.37 -5.56
N ILE A 179 8.50 -11.41 -5.23
CA ILE A 179 9.78 -11.75 -4.59
C ILE A 179 9.60 -12.58 -3.31
N PRO A 180 8.72 -12.18 -2.33
CA PRO A 180 8.52 -12.99 -1.14
C PRO A 180 8.02 -14.41 -1.43
N LEU A 181 7.13 -14.56 -2.41
CA LEU A 181 6.65 -15.88 -2.85
C LEU A 181 7.79 -16.70 -3.49
N ALA A 182 8.56 -16.09 -4.40
CA ALA A 182 9.68 -16.74 -5.05
C ALA A 182 10.73 -17.22 -4.06
N ILE A 183 11.08 -16.38 -3.06
CA ILE A 183 12.01 -16.76 -1.98
C ILE A 183 11.47 -17.96 -1.19
N TYR A 184 10.22 -17.89 -0.75
CA TYR A 184 9.61 -18.96 0.05
C TYR A 184 9.61 -20.30 -0.69
N PHE A 185 9.18 -20.32 -1.95
CA PHE A 185 9.11 -21.52 -2.74
C PHE A 185 10.49 -22.04 -3.19
N ALA A 186 11.47 -21.16 -3.43
CA ALA A 186 12.84 -21.55 -3.69
C ALA A 186 13.45 -22.27 -2.46
N VAL A 187 13.27 -21.72 -1.26
CA VAL A 187 13.70 -22.37 -0.01
C VAL A 187 13.01 -23.72 0.17
N ALA A 188 11.69 -23.80 -0.05
CA ALA A 188 10.94 -25.04 0.07
C ALA A 188 11.37 -26.11 -0.95
N ALA A 189 11.86 -25.70 -2.12
CA ALA A 189 12.41 -26.58 -3.15
C ALA A 189 13.89 -26.93 -2.96
N GLY A 190 14.58 -26.34 -1.96
CA GLY A 190 16.02 -26.52 -1.75
C GLY A 190 16.90 -25.74 -2.74
N ASP A 191 16.35 -24.78 -3.46
CA ASP A 191 17.09 -23.88 -4.35
C ASP A 191 17.65 -22.68 -3.59
N ASP A 192 18.70 -22.92 -2.83
CA ASP A 192 19.39 -21.91 -2.05
C ASP A 192 20.00 -20.78 -2.87
N VAL A 193 20.38 -21.05 -4.12
CA VAL A 193 21.03 -20.06 -4.98
C VAL A 193 20.02 -18.99 -5.37
N THR A 194 18.86 -19.38 -5.86
CA THR A 194 17.78 -18.45 -6.22
C THR A 194 17.28 -17.70 -4.99
N ALA A 195 17.08 -18.39 -3.87
CA ALA A 195 16.63 -17.77 -2.63
C ALA A 195 17.59 -16.66 -2.15
N ARG A 196 18.89 -16.97 -2.04
CA ARG A 196 19.91 -15.99 -1.61
C ARG A 196 20.03 -14.81 -2.56
N THR A 197 19.95 -15.07 -3.86
CA THR A 197 20.02 -14.00 -4.87
C THR A 197 18.85 -13.04 -4.75
N LEU A 198 17.63 -13.54 -4.63
CA LEU A 198 16.43 -12.70 -4.45
C LEU A 198 16.45 -11.94 -3.13
N VAL A 199 16.90 -12.56 -2.04
CA VAL A 199 17.10 -11.90 -0.74
C VAL A 199 18.11 -10.75 -0.85
N ALA A 200 19.24 -10.98 -1.51
CA ALA A 200 20.23 -9.92 -1.72
C ALA A 200 19.65 -8.76 -2.54
N ILE A 201 18.94 -9.05 -3.63
CA ILE A 201 18.31 -8.04 -4.49
C ILE A 201 17.32 -7.18 -3.69
N ILE A 202 16.37 -7.80 -2.97
CA ILE A 202 15.35 -7.05 -2.22
C ILE A 202 15.97 -6.25 -1.08
N THR A 203 16.98 -6.79 -0.41
CA THR A 203 17.68 -6.11 0.69
C THR A 203 18.41 -4.87 0.21
N VAL A 204 19.21 -4.99 -0.86
CA VAL A 204 19.94 -3.86 -1.44
C VAL A 204 18.97 -2.81 -1.98
N PHE A 205 17.94 -3.22 -2.70
CA PHE A 205 16.91 -2.32 -3.20
C PHE A 205 16.20 -1.56 -2.07
N SER A 206 15.75 -2.26 -1.04
CA SER A 206 15.06 -1.65 0.11
C SER A 206 15.98 -0.68 0.86
N PHE A 207 17.27 -1.06 1.05
CA PHE A 207 18.25 -0.19 1.68
C PHE A 207 18.45 1.12 0.87
N ILE A 208 18.59 1.04 -0.45
CA ILE A 208 18.74 2.20 -1.32
C ILE A 208 17.52 3.13 -1.21
N VAL A 209 16.30 2.57 -1.29
CA VAL A 209 15.06 3.35 -1.19
C VAL A 209 14.97 4.07 0.16
N ILE A 210 15.18 3.35 1.28
CA ILE A 210 15.10 3.92 2.62
C ILE A 210 16.18 4.99 2.83
N TYR A 211 17.42 4.73 2.39
CA TYR A 211 18.52 5.68 2.49
C TYR A 211 18.21 6.98 1.73
N TRP A 212 17.69 6.87 0.52
CA TRP A 212 17.37 8.01 -0.33
C TRP A 212 16.26 8.88 0.27
N VAL A 213 15.20 8.23 0.75
CA VAL A 213 14.08 8.91 1.40
C VAL A 213 14.52 9.61 2.68
N ASN A 214 15.30 8.95 3.53
CA ASN A 214 15.81 9.55 4.76
C ASN A 214 16.71 10.76 4.48
N ARG A 215 17.54 10.69 3.45
CA ARG A 215 18.39 11.81 3.04
C ARG A 215 17.59 12.98 2.50
N TRP A 216 16.54 12.70 1.74
CA TRP A 216 15.66 13.72 1.18
C TRP A 216 14.82 14.40 2.28
N SER A 217 14.26 13.65 3.20
CA SER A 217 13.47 14.16 4.33
C SER A 217 14.30 15.11 5.24
N LYS A 218 15.60 14.83 5.42
CA LYS A 218 16.50 15.71 6.20
C LYS A 218 16.74 17.06 5.52
N LYS A 219 16.70 17.14 4.18
CA LYS A 219 16.88 18.41 3.47
C LYS A 219 15.68 19.36 3.58
N GLN A 220 14.48 18.83 3.83
CA GLN A 220 13.27 19.65 3.98
C GLN A 220 13.11 20.28 5.38
N LYS A 221 13.85 19.78 6.38
CA LYS A 221 13.83 20.33 7.75
C LYS A 221 14.88 21.46 7.98
N ARG A 222 15.65 21.79 6.97
CA ARG A 222 16.61 22.92 6.95
C ARG A 222 16.08 24.05 6.08
#